data_e0e1e39126d0f8524616a60baffbe103
#
_entry.id   e0e1e39126d0f8524616a60baffbe103
#
_cell.length_a   1.000
_cell.length_b   1.000
_cell.length_c   1.000
_cell.angle_alpha   90.00
_cell.angle_beta   90.00
_cell.angle_gamma   90.00
#
_symmetry.space_group_name_H-M   'P 1'
#
loop_
_entity.id
_entity.type
_entity.pdbx_description
1 polymer ?
#
loop_
_entity_poly.entity_id
_entity_poly.type
_entity_poly.pdbx_seq_one_letter_code
_entity_poly.pdbx_strand_id
1 'polypeptide(L)'
;MKRFISLLMIISILFCFTSCGQEEVAANDLSVALITDFGNVDDHSFNQTTYEACVEWCNENNSKFTYYRPKEDSPDGRTAKIIEAIGDDYNVIVLPGDSFSESIFAIASDYPNVKFIALDVDVDPKDSKENVYCATYHEELCGYMAGYAAVKLGYKNLGFIGGKDVPPVVRYGYGYIQGADAAAKELGIKIEMKFGYTGQFFSDDKITERMNRWYQEGTEVVFTCGGAIWESVAEAASKNNGKVIGVDVDQREAIDGAYGEGITLTSAMKGLGMTVSATLDKIDAGIWPAISGHVAKLGIISGRNPENNYVQLPPKSTQFVDGKFTMDEYKELVTSMYNGDLKVSDRIDEMPEVKNTTIVKD
;
A
#
# COMPACT_ATOMS: atom_id res chain seq x y z
N MET A 1 -42.98 -83.41 34.75
CA MET A 1 -43.48 -82.88 33.50
C MET A 1 -43.68 -81.38 33.63
N LYS A 2 -42.74 -80.59 33.26
CA LYS A 2 -42.89 -79.18 33.06
C LYS A 2 -41.83 -78.73 32.00
N ARG A 3 -42.25 -78.34 30.87
CA ARG A 3 -41.41 -77.84 29.73
C ARG A 3 -40.91 -76.45 30.06
N PHE A 4 -39.62 -76.20 30.04
CA PHE A 4 -39.04 -74.89 30.03
C PHE A 4 -38.76 -74.51 28.59
N ILE A 5 -39.38 -73.46 28.14
CA ILE A 5 -39.14 -72.79 26.87
C ILE A 5 -38.09 -71.70 27.09
N SER A 6 -36.90 -71.88 26.53
CA SER A 6 -35.83 -70.85 26.54
C SER A 6 -36.11 -69.86 25.40
N LEU A 7 -36.35 -68.62 25.79
CA LEU A 7 -36.50 -67.48 24.86
C LEU A 7 -35.10 -66.92 24.61
N LEU A 8 -34.61 -67.11 23.40
CA LEU A 8 -33.34 -66.53 22.94
C LEU A 8 -33.60 -65.05 22.48
N MET A 9 -33.10 -64.12 23.25
CA MET A 9 -33.20 -62.67 22.93
C MET A 9 -31.99 -62.30 22.09
N ILE A 10 -32.19 -62.11 20.78
CA ILE A 10 -31.19 -61.62 19.85
C ILE A 10 -31.10 -60.07 20.03
N ILE A 11 -30.02 -59.63 20.65
CA ILE A 11 -29.71 -58.19 20.70
C ILE A 11 -29.05 -57.79 19.38
N SER A 12 -29.80 -57.13 18.53
CA SER A 12 -29.26 -56.45 17.34
C SER A 12 -28.57 -55.15 17.77
N ILE A 13 -27.24 -55.15 17.78
CA ILE A 13 -26.47 -53.97 17.97
C ILE A 13 -26.50 -53.19 16.64
N LEU A 14 -27.32 -52.11 16.55
CA LEU A 14 -27.22 -51.10 15.49
C LEU A 14 -25.91 -50.32 15.70
N PHE A 15 -24.93 -50.59 14.89
CA PHE A 15 -23.79 -49.69 14.70
C PHE A 15 -24.28 -48.45 13.96
N CYS A 16 -24.60 -47.37 14.67
CA CYS A 16 -24.69 -46.07 14.06
C CYS A 16 -23.26 -45.62 13.63
N PHE A 17 -22.95 -45.82 12.36
CA PHE A 17 -21.85 -45.11 11.74
C PHE A 17 -22.24 -43.63 11.74
N THR A 18 -21.78 -42.87 12.71
CA THR A 18 -21.69 -41.43 12.60
C THR A 18 -20.64 -41.15 11.53
N SER A 19 -21.08 -41.03 10.29
CA SER A 19 -20.32 -40.41 9.24
C SER A 19 -20.03 -38.97 9.74
N CYS A 20 -18.80 -38.73 10.09
CA CYS A 20 -18.28 -37.38 10.23
C CYS A 20 -18.25 -36.83 8.80
N GLY A 21 -19.39 -36.30 8.34
CA GLY A 21 -19.43 -35.48 7.15
C GLY A 21 -18.53 -34.28 7.44
N GLN A 22 -17.41 -34.18 6.78
CA GLN A 22 -16.81 -32.86 6.57
C GLN A 22 -17.94 -32.04 5.94
N GLU A 23 -18.43 -31.03 6.65
CA GLU A 23 -19.22 -29.98 6.02
C GLU A 23 -18.32 -29.43 4.92
N GLU A 24 -18.64 -29.71 3.68
CA GLU A 24 -18.10 -28.95 2.55
C GLU A 24 -18.50 -27.50 2.83
N VAL A 25 -17.55 -26.68 3.22
CA VAL A 25 -17.75 -25.25 3.32
C VAL A 25 -18.22 -24.79 1.93
N ALA A 26 -19.45 -24.28 1.86
CA ALA A 26 -19.99 -23.80 0.60
C ALA A 26 -19.03 -22.77 0.01
N ALA A 27 -18.79 -22.84 -1.29
CA ALA A 27 -17.99 -21.84 -1.97
C ALA A 27 -18.65 -20.47 -1.79
N ASN A 28 -17.85 -19.45 -1.50
CA ASN A 28 -18.34 -18.09 -1.45
C ASN A 28 -18.81 -17.65 -2.85
N ASP A 29 -19.91 -16.90 -2.92
CA ASP A 29 -20.44 -16.37 -4.19
C ASP A 29 -19.54 -15.24 -4.78
N LEU A 30 -18.56 -14.77 -4.01
CA LEU A 30 -17.60 -13.78 -4.46
C LEU A 30 -16.45 -14.45 -5.23
N SER A 31 -16.14 -13.90 -6.39
CA SER A 31 -15.00 -14.26 -7.22
C SER A 31 -14.17 -13.01 -7.48
N VAL A 32 -12.93 -13.00 -7.00
CA VAL A 32 -12.08 -11.81 -6.98
C VAL A 32 -11.01 -11.89 -8.06
N ALA A 33 -10.90 -10.86 -8.89
CA ALA A 33 -9.77 -10.67 -9.80
C ALA A 33 -9.02 -9.40 -9.46
N LEU A 34 -7.69 -9.48 -9.40
CA LEU A 34 -6.82 -8.33 -9.33
C LEU A 34 -6.26 -8.04 -10.73
N ILE A 35 -6.30 -6.77 -11.14
CA ILE A 35 -5.62 -6.34 -12.36
C ILE A 35 -4.46 -5.43 -11.92
N THR A 36 -3.21 -5.80 -12.19
CA THR A 36 -2.08 -4.92 -11.87
C THR A 36 -2.08 -3.71 -12.81
N ASP A 37 -1.48 -2.60 -12.37
CA ASP A 37 -1.37 -1.39 -13.21
C ASP A 37 -0.57 -1.63 -14.50
N PHE A 38 0.60 -2.16 -14.40
CA PHE A 38 1.53 -2.72 -15.40
C PHE A 38 2.68 -3.43 -14.69
N GLY A 39 2.86 -3.17 -13.40
CA GLY A 39 3.86 -3.78 -12.54
C GLY A 39 3.64 -5.28 -12.31
N ASN A 40 4.61 -5.92 -11.72
CA ASN A 40 4.54 -7.31 -11.30
C ASN A 40 3.91 -7.43 -9.91
N VAL A 41 3.41 -8.62 -9.58
CA VAL A 41 2.90 -8.96 -8.24
C VAL A 41 4.00 -9.32 -7.23
N ASP A 42 5.25 -9.19 -7.61
CA ASP A 42 6.46 -9.42 -6.80
C ASP A 42 7.33 -8.15 -6.67
N ASP A 43 6.69 -6.97 -6.70
CA ASP A 43 7.37 -5.67 -6.64
C ASP A 43 7.81 -5.26 -5.22
N HIS A 44 7.51 -6.07 -4.20
CA HIS A 44 7.70 -5.75 -2.78
C HIS A 44 7.14 -4.38 -2.39
N SER A 45 6.02 -3.96 -3.01
CA SER A 45 5.38 -2.67 -2.85
C SER A 45 3.88 -2.76 -3.14
N PHE A 46 3.38 -1.91 -4.00
CA PHE A 46 1.96 -1.64 -4.25
C PHE A 46 1.19 -2.85 -4.79
N ASN A 47 1.69 -3.47 -5.89
CA ASN A 47 0.99 -4.60 -6.51
C ASN A 47 1.07 -5.86 -5.64
N GLN A 48 2.24 -6.16 -5.08
CA GLN A 48 2.42 -7.36 -4.27
C GLN A 48 1.52 -7.35 -3.03
N THR A 49 1.52 -6.28 -2.25
CA THR A 49 0.71 -6.24 -1.02
C THR A 49 -0.79 -6.29 -1.31
N THR A 50 -1.23 -5.72 -2.43
CA THR A 50 -2.62 -5.81 -2.87
C THR A 50 -2.98 -7.23 -3.31
N TYR A 51 -2.06 -7.88 -4.05
CA TYR A 51 -2.20 -9.28 -4.48
C TYR A 51 -2.26 -10.24 -3.29
N GLU A 52 -1.32 -10.12 -2.35
CA GLU A 52 -1.26 -10.97 -1.16
C GLU A 52 -2.53 -10.86 -0.32
N ALA A 53 -3.06 -9.64 -0.13
CA ALA A 53 -4.31 -9.43 0.59
C ALA A 53 -5.51 -10.10 -0.10
N CYS A 54 -5.58 -10.04 -1.43
CA CYS A 54 -6.61 -10.75 -2.18
C CYS A 54 -6.49 -12.26 -2.04
N VAL A 55 -5.27 -12.81 -2.15
CA VAL A 55 -4.99 -14.25 -2.01
C VAL A 55 -5.37 -14.73 -0.61
N GLU A 56 -4.91 -14.04 0.44
CA GLU A 56 -5.19 -14.39 1.83
C GLU A 56 -6.70 -14.40 2.10
N TRP A 57 -7.37 -13.29 1.76
CA TRP A 57 -8.81 -13.18 1.98
C TRP A 57 -9.60 -14.27 1.24
N CYS A 58 -9.27 -14.52 -0.03
CA CYS A 58 -9.98 -15.53 -0.82
C CYS A 58 -9.74 -16.95 -0.31
N ASN A 59 -8.53 -17.26 0.17
CA ASN A 59 -8.23 -18.56 0.79
C ASN A 59 -9.02 -18.76 2.09
N GLU A 60 -9.09 -17.74 2.95
CA GLU A 60 -9.83 -17.79 4.22
C GLU A 60 -11.34 -17.93 4.01
N ASN A 61 -11.87 -17.32 2.95
CA ASN A 61 -13.31 -17.28 2.66
C ASN A 61 -13.76 -18.26 1.56
N ASN A 62 -12.90 -19.21 1.16
CA ASN A 62 -13.18 -20.21 0.11
C ASN A 62 -13.72 -19.58 -1.19
N SER A 63 -13.16 -18.44 -1.58
CA SER A 63 -13.51 -17.68 -2.78
C SER A 63 -12.53 -17.94 -3.91
N LYS A 64 -12.99 -17.81 -5.17
CA LYS A 64 -12.11 -17.86 -6.33
C LYS A 64 -11.22 -16.61 -6.38
N PHE A 65 -9.96 -16.80 -6.77
CA PHE A 65 -9.03 -15.70 -7.03
C PHE A 65 -8.21 -15.92 -8.29
N THR A 66 -7.94 -14.83 -9.00
CA THR A 66 -6.91 -14.75 -10.05
C THR A 66 -6.36 -13.34 -10.17
N TYR A 67 -5.28 -13.19 -10.96
CA TYR A 67 -4.82 -11.86 -11.33
C TYR A 67 -4.54 -11.79 -12.83
N TYR A 68 -4.63 -10.56 -13.36
CA TYR A 68 -4.31 -10.23 -14.75
C TYR A 68 -3.29 -9.11 -14.77
N ARG A 69 -2.42 -9.15 -15.78
CA ARG A 69 -1.46 -8.09 -16.04
C ARG A 69 -1.69 -7.55 -17.45
N PRO A 70 -1.84 -6.22 -17.63
CA PRO A 70 -1.92 -5.60 -18.94
C PRO A 70 -0.67 -5.89 -19.76
N LYS A 71 -0.82 -6.04 -21.07
CA LYS A 71 0.32 -6.21 -21.99
C LYS A 71 1.01 -4.90 -22.30
N GLU A 72 0.30 -3.79 -22.13
CA GLU A 72 0.74 -2.43 -22.41
C GLU A 72 0.36 -1.51 -21.25
N ASP A 73 1.22 -0.55 -20.92
CA ASP A 73 0.93 0.51 -19.96
C ASP A 73 0.07 1.61 -20.61
N SER A 74 -1.18 1.24 -20.86
CA SER A 74 -2.16 2.13 -21.48
C SER A 74 -3.57 1.92 -20.89
N PRO A 75 -4.46 2.93 -20.94
CA PRO A 75 -5.85 2.78 -20.53
C PRO A 75 -6.56 1.64 -21.28
N ASP A 76 -6.34 1.51 -22.59
CA ASP A 76 -6.91 0.42 -23.40
C ASP A 76 -6.42 -0.96 -22.95
N GLY A 77 -5.13 -1.09 -22.65
CA GLY A 77 -4.54 -2.33 -22.15
C GLY A 77 -5.15 -2.76 -20.80
N ARG A 78 -5.35 -1.81 -19.89
CA ARG A 78 -6.01 -2.03 -18.59
C ARG A 78 -7.48 -2.37 -18.77
N THR A 79 -8.21 -1.61 -19.57
CA THR A 79 -9.63 -1.86 -19.90
C THR A 79 -9.84 -3.25 -20.48
N ALA A 80 -8.98 -3.67 -21.41
CA ALA A 80 -9.07 -5.01 -22.00
C ALA A 80 -8.95 -6.11 -20.94
N LYS A 81 -8.08 -5.94 -19.93
CA LYS A 81 -7.93 -6.91 -18.84
C LYS A 81 -9.08 -6.90 -17.84
N ILE A 82 -9.69 -5.76 -17.59
CA ILE A 82 -10.90 -5.68 -16.78
C ILE A 82 -12.03 -6.45 -17.48
N ILE A 83 -12.23 -6.21 -18.78
CA ILE A 83 -13.27 -6.90 -19.57
C ILE A 83 -13.00 -8.42 -19.64
N GLU A 84 -11.73 -8.83 -19.79
CA GLU A 84 -11.32 -10.24 -19.76
C GLU A 84 -11.72 -10.91 -18.44
N ALA A 85 -11.38 -10.29 -17.30
CA ALA A 85 -11.73 -10.79 -15.97
C ALA A 85 -13.26 -10.91 -15.77
N ILE A 86 -14.03 -9.93 -16.24
CA ILE A 86 -15.49 -9.95 -16.18
C ILE A 86 -16.04 -11.11 -17.07
N GLY A 87 -15.45 -11.32 -18.25
CA GLY A 87 -15.78 -12.41 -19.15
C GLY A 87 -15.47 -13.80 -18.60
N ASP A 88 -14.54 -13.90 -17.66
CA ASP A 88 -14.15 -15.11 -16.93
C ASP A 88 -14.97 -15.30 -15.63
N ASP A 89 -16.10 -14.59 -15.50
CA ASP A 89 -17.07 -14.65 -14.40
C ASP A 89 -16.55 -14.17 -13.03
N TYR A 90 -15.59 -13.22 -13.01
CA TYR A 90 -15.19 -12.53 -11.79
C TYR A 90 -16.12 -11.36 -11.52
N ASN A 91 -16.66 -11.29 -10.28
CA ASN A 91 -17.67 -10.30 -9.90
C ASN A 91 -17.17 -9.22 -8.93
N VAL A 92 -15.92 -9.35 -8.45
CA VAL A 92 -15.20 -8.31 -7.70
C VAL A 92 -13.85 -8.06 -8.38
N ILE A 93 -13.61 -6.84 -8.84
CA ILE A 93 -12.38 -6.47 -9.54
C ILE A 93 -11.60 -5.46 -8.68
N VAL A 94 -10.38 -5.84 -8.29
CA VAL A 94 -9.47 -5.00 -7.49
C VAL A 94 -8.45 -4.35 -8.43
N LEU A 95 -8.34 -3.03 -8.36
CA LEU A 95 -7.63 -2.18 -9.30
C LEU A 95 -6.67 -1.26 -8.54
N PRO A 96 -5.42 -1.68 -8.33
CA PRO A 96 -4.42 -0.89 -7.64
C PRO A 96 -3.77 0.15 -8.56
N GLY A 97 -4.03 1.44 -8.28
CA GLY A 97 -3.32 2.57 -8.87
C GLY A 97 -4.20 3.60 -9.58
N ASP A 98 -3.77 4.85 -9.49
CA ASP A 98 -4.40 6.00 -10.13
C ASP A 98 -4.60 5.83 -11.65
N SER A 99 -3.70 5.08 -12.29
CA SER A 99 -3.75 4.76 -13.72
C SER A 99 -5.02 4.04 -14.18
N PHE A 100 -5.82 3.50 -13.27
CA PHE A 100 -7.10 2.88 -13.58
C PHE A 100 -8.26 3.87 -13.68
N SER A 101 -8.11 5.12 -13.27
CA SER A 101 -9.18 6.14 -13.26
C SER A 101 -9.94 6.18 -14.59
N GLU A 102 -9.22 6.36 -15.70
CA GLU A 102 -9.84 6.43 -17.03
C GLU A 102 -10.55 5.13 -17.41
N SER A 103 -9.91 3.98 -17.19
CA SER A 103 -10.43 2.66 -17.54
C SER A 103 -11.71 2.31 -16.77
N ILE A 104 -11.74 2.56 -15.46
CA ILE A 104 -12.90 2.23 -14.61
C ILE A 104 -14.11 3.08 -14.98
N PHE A 105 -13.93 4.39 -15.08
CA PHE A 105 -15.07 5.30 -15.32
C PHE A 105 -15.61 5.22 -16.74
N ALA A 106 -14.82 4.69 -17.68
CA ALA A 106 -15.29 4.39 -19.02
C ALA A 106 -16.29 3.23 -19.07
N ILE A 107 -16.10 2.18 -18.24
CA ILE A 107 -16.83 0.92 -18.39
C ILE A 107 -17.71 0.52 -17.20
N ALA A 108 -17.49 1.06 -16.00
CA ALA A 108 -18.18 0.57 -14.80
C ALA A 108 -19.71 0.56 -14.92
N SER A 109 -20.29 1.54 -15.60
CA SER A 109 -21.74 1.63 -15.80
C SER A 109 -22.30 0.53 -16.70
N ASP A 110 -21.49 -0.08 -17.56
CA ASP A 110 -21.89 -1.16 -18.46
C ASP A 110 -21.96 -2.52 -17.73
N TYR A 111 -21.35 -2.60 -16.53
CA TYR A 111 -21.27 -3.80 -15.71
C TYR A 111 -21.81 -3.57 -14.29
N PRO A 112 -23.10 -3.22 -14.12
CA PRO A 112 -23.66 -2.78 -12.84
C PRO A 112 -23.62 -3.84 -11.73
N ASN A 113 -23.49 -5.13 -12.09
CA ASN A 113 -23.40 -6.24 -11.13
C ASN A 113 -21.97 -6.56 -10.69
N VAL A 114 -20.96 -5.95 -11.32
CA VAL A 114 -19.56 -6.10 -10.95
C VAL A 114 -19.20 -5.01 -9.94
N LYS A 115 -18.50 -5.39 -8.89
CA LYS A 115 -18.00 -4.47 -7.86
C LYS A 115 -16.54 -4.13 -8.13
N PHE A 116 -16.22 -2.85 -8.24
CA PHE A 116 -14.87 -2.37 -8.47
C PHE A 116 -14.29 -1.76 -7.21
N ILE A 117 -13.12 -2.26 -6.78
CA ILE A 117 -12.33 -1.71 -5.66
C ILE A 117 -11.12 -1.02 -6.28
N ALA A 118 -11.10 0.31 -6.26
CA ALA A 118 -10.08 1.13 -6.87
C ALA A 118 -9.21 1.82 -5.79
N LEU A 119 -7.91 1.51 -5.78
CA LEU A 119 -6.96 2.10 -4.83
C LEU A 119 -6.19 3.23 -5.50
N ASP A 120 -5.96 4.33 -4.77
CA ASP A 120 -5.35 5.58 -5.24
C ASP A 120 -6.13 6.30 -6.35
N VAL A 121 -7.36 5.90 -6.59
CA VAL A 121 -8.24 6.56 -7.56
C VAL A 121 -9.06 7.62 -6.85
N ASP A 122 -8.83 8.88 -7.21
CA ASP A 122 -9.63 10.02 -6.77
C ASP A 122 -10.61 10.43 -7.88
N VAL A 123 -11.81 10.77 -7.49
CA VAL A 123 -12.88 11.19 -8.41
C VAL A 123 -13.78 12.20 -7.72
N ASP A 124 -14.24 13.20 -8.48
CA ASP A 124 -15.28 14.09 -7.98
C ASP A 124 -16.53 13.26 -7.62
N PRO A 125 -17.12 13.42 -6.42
CA PRO A 125 -18.29 12.65 -6.00
C PRO A 125 -19.45 12.62 -6.99
N LYS A 126 -19.61 13.69 -7.80
CA LYS A 126 -20.63 13.76 -8.87
C LYS A 126 -20.37 12.80 -10.05
N ASP A 127 -19.10 12.39 -10.24
CA ASP A 127 -18.66 11.53 -11.34
C ASP A 127 -18.48 10.07 -10.88
N SER A 128 -18.65 9.80 -9.57
CA SER A 128 -18.55 8.45 -9.01
C SER A 128 -19.61 7.51 -9.59
N LYS A 129 -19.33 6.20 -9.56
CA LYS A 129 -20.24 5.16 -10.06
C LYS A 129 -20.73 4.31 -8.90
N GLU A 130 -22.03 3.95 -8.93
CA GLU A 130 -22.69 3.19 -7.85
C GLU A 130 -22.05 1.83 -7.55
N ASN A 131 -21.30 1.27 -8.48
CA ASN A 131 -20.61 -0.01 -8.35
C ASN A 131 -19.08 0.12 -8.20
N VAL A 132 -18.58 1.33 -7.88
CA VAL A 132 -17.15 1.58 -7.65
C VAL A 132 -16.93 2.10 -6.24
N TYR A 133 -16.03 1.48 -5.50
CA TYR A 133 -15.47 2.00 -4.26
C TYR A 133 -14.06 2.49 -4.54
N CYS A 134 -13.79 3.74 -4.27
CA CYS A 134 -12.47 4.32 -4.36
C CYS A 134 -11.87 4.53 -2.98
N ALA A 135 -10.57 4.27 -2.84
CA ALA A 135 -9.79 4.62 -1.65
C ALA A 135 -8.58 5.45 -2.04
N THR A 136 -8.41 6.59 -1.41
CA THR A 136 -7.20 7.42 -1.45
C THR A 136 -6.61 7.51 -0.06
N TYR A 137 -5.36 7.93 0.03
CA TYR A 137 -4.66 7.96 1.30
C TYR A 137 -4.10 9.36 1.57
N HIS A 138 -3.84 9.64 2.84
CA HIS A 138 -3.15 10.84 3.29
C HIS A 138 -1.62 10.62 3.22
N GLU A 139 -1.09 10.41 2.01
CA GLU A 139 0.33 10.15 1.77
C GLU A 139 1.22 11.31 2.23
N GLU A 140 0.69 12.53 2.23
CA GLU A 140 1.40 13.71 2.74
C GLU A 140 1.77 13.56 4.21
N LEU A 141 0.94 12.89 5.01
CA LEU A 141 1.23 12.63 6.42
C LEU A 141 2.39 11.64 6.57
N CYS A 142 2.36 10.57 5.77
CA CYS A 142 3.41 9.56 5.80
C CYS A 142 4.73 10.09 5.26
N GLY A 143 4.68 10.83 4.15
CA GLY A 143 5.84 11.57 3.63
C GLY A 143 6.42 12.52 4.65
N TYR A 144 5.58 13.28 5.36
CA TYR A 144 6.01 14.17 6.44
C TYR A 144 6.75 13.41 7.55
N MET A 145 6.17 12.32 8.04
CA MET A 145 6.80 11.48 9.07
C MET A 145 8.18 10.99 8.63
N ALA A 146 8.32 10.55 7.38
CA ALA A 146 9.58 10.08 6.82
C ALA A 146 10.64 11.19 6.70
N GLY A 147 10.24 12.37 6.23
CA GLY A 147 11.12 13.54 6.12
C GLY A 147 11.58 14.06 7.48
N TYR A 148 10.64 14.17 8.41
CA TYR A 148 10.92 14.57 9.78
C TYR A 148 11.89 13.59 10.45
N ALA A 149 11.63 12.27 10.34
CA ALA A 149 12.50 11.24 10.87
C ALA A 149 13.94 11.31 10.31
N ALA A 150 14.08 11.45 8.99
CA ALA A 150 15.39 11.53 8.34
C ALA A 150 16.23 12.68 8.90
N VAL A 151 15.66 13.87 9.02
CA VAL A 151 16.40 15.04 9.54
C VAL A 151 16.66 14.95 11.03
N LYS A 152 15.70 14.47 11.83
CA LYS A 152 15.89 14.23 13.28
C LYS A 152 16.99 13.20 13.55
N LEU A 153 17.13 12.18 12.68
CA LEU A 153 18.20 11.18 12.76
C LEU A 153 19.58 11.75 12.36
N GLY A 154 19.63 12.95 11.79
CA GLY A 154 20.85 13.71 11.55
C GLY A 154 21.25 13.86 10.08
N TYR A 155 20.45 13.37 9.14
CA TYR A 155 20.70 13.53 7.70
C TYR A 155 20.37 14.95 7.24
N LYS A 156 21.23 15.50 6.37
CA LYS A 156 21.11 16.89 5.90
C LYS A 156 21.02 16.99 4.38
N ASN A 157 21.53 15.99 3.67
CA ASN A 157 21.50 15.93 2.22
C ASN A 157 20.55 14.80 1.80
N LEU A 158 19.31 15.18 1.54
CA LEU A 158 18.23 14.24 1.27
C LEU A 158 17.99 14.05 -0.24
N GLY A 159 17.29 13.01 -0.61
CA GLY A 159 16.76 12.80 -1.93
C GLY A 159 15.31 12.30 -1.86
N PHE A 160 14.51 12.70 -2.84
CA PHE A 160 13.22 12.10 -3.16
C PHE A 160 13.22 11.71 -4.62
N ILE A 161 12.96 10.45 -4.91
CA ILE A 161 12.78 9.94 -6.25
C ILE A 161 11.43 9.25 -6.36
N GLY A 162 10.49 9.88 -7.07
CA GLY A 162 9.19 9.32 -7.38
C GLY A 162 9.21 8.49 -8.65
N GLY A 163 8.24 7.59 -8.82
CA GLY A 163 7.98 6.93 -10.08
C GLY A 163 7.40 7.95 -11.08
N LYS A 164 6.10 7.89 -11.36
CA LYS A 164 5.40 8.90 -12.14
C LYS A 164 4.94 10.04 -11.20
N ASP A 165 4.77 11.25 -11.74
CA ASP A 165 4.25 12.42 -11.04
C ASP A 165 2.71 12.40 -10.94
N VAL A 166 2.17 11.30 -10.41
CA VAL A 166 0.74 11.12 -10.16
C VAL A 166 0.37 11.58 -8.74
N PRO A 167 -0.91 11.90 -8.48
CA PRO A 167 -1.34 12.52 -7.21
C PRO A 167 -0.81 11.86 -5.93
N PRO A 168 -0.88 10.53 -5.73
CA PRO A 168 -0.36 9.90 -4.51
C PRO A 168 1.16 10.06 -4.35
N VAL A 169 1.93 9.93 -5.44
CA VAL A 169 3.40 10.08 -5.41
C VAL A 169 3.80 11.53 -5.11
N VAL A 170 3.06 12.49 -5.68
CA VAL A 170 3.26 13.93 -5.38
C VAL A 170 2.97 14.23 -3.91
N ARG A 171 1.86 13.70 -3.34
CA ARG A 171 1.55 13.88 -1.91
C ARG A 171 2.66 13.34 -1.01
N TYR A 172 3.17 12.15 -1.28
CA TYR A 172 4.34 11.61 -0.55
C TYR A 172 5.54 12.55 -0.60
N GLY A 173 5.93 13.00 -1.81
CA GLY A 173 7.08 13.87 -2.01
C GLY A 173 6.92 15.23 -1.35
N TYR A 174 5.73 15.83 -1.46
CA TYR A 174 5.46 17.13 -0.84
C TYR A 174 5.32 17.05 0.68
N GLY A 175 4.77 15.95 1.20
CA GLY A 175 4.82 15.65 2.62
C GLY A 175 6.25 15.52 3.11
N TYR A 176 7.10 14.79 2.39
CA TYR A 176 8.51 14.60 2.72
C TYR A 176 9.28 15.94 2.82
N ILE A 177 9.06 16.85 1.87
CA ILE A 177 9.61 18.20 1.92
C ILE A 177 9.16 18.94 3.19
N GLN A 178 7.85 18.93 3.48
CA GLN A 178 7.30 19.64 4.65
C GLN A 178 7.84 19.11 5.96
N GLY A 179 7.93 17.77 6.11
CA GLY A 179 8.46 17.14 7.32
C GLY A 179 9.95 17.41 7.53
N ALA A 180 10.74 17.33 6.46
CA ALA A 180 12.16 17.63 6.49
C ALA A 180 12.43 19.10 6.87
N ASP A 181 11.68 20.06 6.29
CA ASP A 181 11.81 21.47 6.62
C ASP A 181 11.41 21.78 8.07
N ALA A 182 10.36 21.13 8.57
CA ALA A 182 9.90 21.29 9.95
C ALA A 182 10.96 20.82 10.95
N ALA A 183 11.55 19.64 10.74
CA ALA A 183 12.62 19.14 11.58
C ALA A 183 13.89 20.00 11.48
N ALA A 184 14.25 20.47 10.28
CA ALA A 184 15.36 21.38 10.07
C ALA A 184 15.18 22.71 10.81
N LYS A 185 13.95 23.26 10.79
CA LYS A 185 13.59 24.46 11.55
C LYS A 185 13.72 24.23 13.05
N GLU A 186 13.20 23.12 13.55
CA GLU A 186 13.28 22.78 14.99
C GLU A 186 14.73 22.66 15.48
N LEU A 187 15.58 22.03 14.66
CA LEU A 187 17.02 21.88 14.96
C LEU A 187 17.86 23.12 14.67
N GLY A 188 17.29 24.16 14.06
CA GLY A 188 18.01 25.38 13.68
C GLY A 188 19.07 25.16 12.59
N ILE A 189 18.87 24.20 11.69
CA ILE A 189 19.83 23.86 10.63
C ILE A 189 19.26 24.14 9.23
N LYS A 190 20.14 24.11 8.23
CA LYS A 190 19.77 24.10 6.81
C LYS A 190 20.08 22.73 6.22
N ILE A 191 19.23 22.29 5.29
CA ILE A 191 19.36 21.02 4.60
C ILE A 191 19.17 21.21 3.08
N GLU A 192 19.63 20.24 2.32
CA GLU A 192 19.40 20.16 0.87
C GLU A 192 18.61 18.92 0.52
N MET A 193 17.76 19.01 -0.49
CA MET A 193 16.99 17.88 -0.99
C MET A 193 16.98 17.87 -2.52
N LYS A 194 17.54 16.82 -3.11
CA LYS A 194 17.34 16.52 -4.53
C LYS A 194 15.94 15.94 -4.71
N PHE A 195 15.25 16.37 -5.76
CA PHE A 195 13.86 16.01 -6.00
C PHE A 195 13.60 15.74 -7.48
N GLY A 196 13.06 14.56 -7.78
CA GLY A 196 12.74 14.20 -9.15
C GLY A 196 11.83 12.99 -9.30
N TYR A 197 11.49 12.68 -10.56
CA TYR A 197 10.69 11.52 -10.95
C TYR A 197 11.43 10.70 -12.00
N THR A 198 11.10 9.40 -12.08
CA THR A 198 11.67 8.48 -13.07
C THR A 198 10.81 8.35 -14.32
N GLY A 199 9.50 8.65 -14.21
CA GLY A 199 8.50 8.44 -15.25
C GLY A 199 7.96 7.01 -15.34
N GLN A 200 8.41 6.10 -14.45
CA GLN A 200 8.04 4.68 -14.45
C GLN A 200 8.04 4.11 -13.02
N PHE A 201 7.47 2.90 -12.82
CA PHE A 201 7.39 2.23 -11.52
C PHE A 201 8.25 0.94 -11.45
N PHE A 202 9.18 0.76 -12.35
CA PHE A 202 10.10 -0.39 -12.37
C PHE A 202 11.56 0.09 -12.36
N SER A 203 12.46 -0.76 -11.85
CA SER A 203 13.90 -0.52 -11.79
C SER A 203 14.55 -0.60 -13.19
N ASP A 204 15.58 0.18 -13.40
CA ASP A 204 16.47 0.06 -14.56
C ASP A 204 17.85 0.66 -14.30
N ASP A 205 18.79 0.37 -15.23
CA ASP A 205 20.17 0.85 -15.14
C ASP A 205 20.28 2.39 -15.12
N LYS A 206 19.38 3.10 -15.81
CA LYS A 206 19.43 4.58 -15.87
C LYS A 206 19.07 5.19 -14.54
N ILE A 207 18.08 4.59 -13.84
CA ILE A 207 17.71 5.00 -12.47
C ILE A 207 18.89 4.70 -11.55
N THR A 208 19.47 3.51 -11.62
CA THR A 208 20.66 3.12 -10.84
C THR A 208 21.83 4.10 -11.05
N GLU A 209 22.14 4.45 -12.29
CA GLU A 209 23.19 5.42 -12.61
C GLU A 209 22.89 6.82 -12.06
N ARG A 210 21.62 7.28 -12.18
CA ARG A 210 21.17 8.56 -11.60
C ARG A 210 21.33 8.58 -10.10
N MET A 211 20.93 7.51 -9.41
CA MET A 211 21.07 7.41 -7.96
C MET A 211 22.52 7.29 -7.52
N ASN A 212 23.37 6.57 -8.26
CA ASN A 212 24.81 6.57 -8.00
C ASN A 212 25.38 7.99 -8.01
N ARG A 213 25.01 8.82 -9.02
CA ARG A 213 25.46 10.22 -9.05
C ARG A 213 24.97 11.00 -7.83
N TRP A 214 23.70 10.84 -7.44
CA TRP A 214 23.16 11.54 -6.26
C TRP A 214 23.95 11.23 -5.00
N TYR A 215 24.20 9.95 -4.71
CA TYR A 215 24.99 9.55 -3.54
C TYR A 215 26.46 10.02 -3.63
N GLN A 216 27.10 9.94 -4.81
CA GLN A 216 28.48 10.44 -5.03
C GLN A 216 28.59 11.95 -4.85
N GLU A 217 27.55 12.69 -5.14
CA GLU A 217 27.44 14.14 -4.94
C GLU A 217 27.06 14.51 -3.50
N GLY A 218 26.94 13.54 -2.61
CA GLY A 218 26.77 13.74 -1.17
C GLY A 218 25.35 13.56 -0.64
N THR A 219 24.39 13.09 -1.45
CA THR A 219 23.08 12.68 -0.91
C THR A 219 23.29 11.53 0.07
N GLU A 220 22.70 11.61 1.25
CA GLU A 220 22.90 10.66 2.34
C GLU A 220 21.77 9.63 2.43
N VAL A 221 20.53 10.05 2.16
CA VAL A 221 19.35 9.20 2.20
C VAL A 221 18.38 9.59 1.09
N VAL A 222 17.86 8.60 0.37
CA VAL A 222 16.86 8.79 -0.69
C VAL A 222 15.55 8.11 -0.30
N PHE A 223 14.46 8.88 -0.33
CA PHE A 223 13.12 8.32 -0.27
C PHE A 223 12.73 7.87 -1.68
N THR A 224 12.54 6.58 -1.85
CA THR A 224 12.15 5.93 -3.11
C THR A 224 10.64 5.68 -3.09
N CYS A 225 9.89 6.31 -3.99
CA CYS A 225 8.43 6.33 -3.95
C CYS A 225 7.82 5.79 -5.25
N GLY A 226 7.55 4.49 -5.28
CA GLY A 226 6.75 3.86 -6.33
C GLY A 226 7.26 2.53 -6.87
N GLY A 227 6.47 1.47 -6.69
CA GLY A 227 6.70 0.15 -7.24
C GLY A 227 8.11 -0.38 -6.99
N ALA A 228 8.72 -0.99 -7.99
CA ALA A 228 10.03 -1.62 -7.90
C ALA A 228 11.23 -0.67 -8.14
N ILE A 229 11.04 0.68 -8.22
CA ILE A 229 12.19 1.59 -8.39
C ILE A 229 13.17 1.54 -7.20
N TRP A 230 12.72 1.05 -6.04
CA TRP A 230 13.54 0.85 -4.85
C TRP A 230 14.77 -0.01 -5.11
N GLU A 231 14.70 -0.99 -6.00
CA GLU A 231 15.83 -1.85 -6.35
C GLU A 231 17.03 -1.04 -6.89
N SER A 232 16.76 -0.15 -7.85
CA SER A 232 17.77 0.74 -8.42
C SER A 232 18.37 1.69 -7.38
N VAL A 233 17.52 2.22 -6.47
CA VAL A 233 17.97 3.13 -5.41
C VAL A 233 18.80 2.38 -4.37
N ALA A 234 18.36 1.20 -3.95
CA ALA A 234 19.06 0.38 -2.96
C ALA A 234 20.41 -0.16 -3.50
N GLU A 235 20.45 -0.55 -4.77
CA GLU A 235 21.70 -0.92 -5.43
C GLU A 235 22.72 0.23 -5.40
N ALA A 236 22.29 1.43 -5.74
CA ALA A 236 23.15 2.62 -5.68
C ALA A 236 23.56 2.97 -4.25
N ALA A 237 22.63 2.89 -3.29
CA ALA A 237 22.89 3.15 -1.88
C ALA A 237 23.94 2.20 -1.33
N SER A 238 23.86 0.90 -1.62
CA SER A 238 24.81 -0.12 -1.16
C SER A 238 26.23 0.14 -1.63
N LYS A 239 26.39 0.66 -2.84
CA LYS A 239 27.70 0.99 -3.44
C LYS A 239 28.32 2.27 -2.86
N ASN A 240 27.53 3.15 -2.28
CA ASN A 240 27.94 4.48 -1.86
C ASN A 240 27.74 4.75 -0.33
N ASN A 241 27.49 3.73 0.47
CA ASN A 241 27.15 3.84 1.90
C ASN A 241 25.95 4.76 2.15
N GLY A 242 25.02 4.84 1.22
CA GLY A 242 23.81 5.61 1.34
C GLY A 242 22.72 4.89 2.14
N LYS A 243 21.64 5.60 2.42
CA LYS A 243 20.43 5.08 3.06
C LYS A 243 19.24 5.19 2.13
N VAL A 244 18.24 4.33 2.39
CA VAL A 244 16.99 4.31 1.64
C VAL A 244 15.81 4.45 2.60
N ILE A 245 14.80 5.20 2.18
CA ILE A 245 13.47 5.16 2.78
C ILE A 245 12.57 4.45 1.76
N GLY A 246 11.94 3.36 2.20
CA GLY A 246 11.00 2.59 1.40
C GLY A 246 9.60 3.19 1.35
N VAL A 247 8.69 2.56 0.60
CA VAL A 247 7.31 3.02 0.40
C VAL A 247 6.30 1.87 0.45
N ASP A 248 5.05 2.18 0.68
CA ASP A 248 3.86 1.32 0.68
C ASP A 248 3.85 0.26 1.78
N VAL A 249 4.87 -0.56 1.87
CA VAL A 249 5.05 -1.61 2.88
C VAL A 249 6.36 -1.40 3.65
N ASP A 250 6.59 -2.18 4.69
CA ASP A 250 7.90 -2.25 5.32
C ASP A 250 8.88 -2.98 4.40
N GLN A 251 9.63 -2.22 3.60
CA GLN A 251 10.57 -2.77 2.61
C GLN A 251 11.93 -3.18 3.20
N ARG A 252 12.11 -3.09 4.53
CA ARG A 252 13.41 -3.36 5.15
C ARG A 252 13.95 -4.74 4.82
N GLU A 253 13.11 -5.77 4.93
CA GLU A 253 13.54 -7.15 4.68
C GLU A 253 14.00 -7.33 3.22
N ALA A 254 13.27 -6.77 2.26
CA ALA A 254 13.61 -6.83 0.85
C ALA A 254 14.89 -6.05 0.54
N ILE A 255 15.01 -4.81 1.01
CA ILE A 255 16.14 -3.93 0.75
C ILE A 255 17.40 -4.42 1.46
N ASP A 256 17.34 -4.61 2.78
CA ASP A 256 18.50 -5.01 3.58
C ASP A 256 18.95 -6.43 3.23
N GLY A 257 18.01 -7.33 2.93
CA GLY A 257 18.32 -8.70 2.50
C GLY A 257 19.05 -8.79 1.17
N ALA A 258 18.71 -7.93 0.21
CA ALA A 258 19.32 -7.96 -1.12
C ALA A 258 20.61 -7.09 -1.23
N TYR A 259 20.67 -5.98 -0.50
CA TYR A 259 21.71 -4.95 -0.72
C TYR A 259 22.59 -4.66 0.50
N GLY A 260 22.26 -5.18 1.66
CA GLY A 260 23.08 -5.09 2.88
C GLY A 260 22.35 -4.54 4.09
N GLU A 261 22.65 -5.11 5.25
CA GLU A 261 22.03 -4.78 6.53
C GLU A 261 22.14 -3.29 6.86
N GLY A 262 21.03 -2.70 7.33
CA GLY A 262 20.98 -1.33 7.81
C GLY A 262 20.97 -0.25 6.73
N ILE A 263 20.79 -0.59 5.45
CA ILE A 263 20.58 0.38 4.37
C ILE A 263 19.24 1.08 4.54
N THR A 264 18.18 0.35 4.92
CA THR A 264 16.84 0.90 5.11
C THR A 264 16.75 1.71 6.39
N LEU A 265 16.43 3.01 6.27
CA LEU A 265 16.21 3.90 7.40
C LEU A 265 14.83 3.68 8.02
N THR A 266 13.82 3.66 7.18
CA THR A 266 12.40 3.43 7.48
C THR A 266 11.65 3.17 6.17
N SER A 267 10.32 2.99 6.26
CA SER A 267 9.43 2.95 5.09
C SER A 267 8.20 3.82 5.35
N ALA A 268 7.78 4.59 4.35
CA ALA A 268 6.54 5.37 4.41
C ALA A 268 5.38 4.45 3.96
N MET A 269 4.72 3.79 4.92
CA MET A 269 3.75 2.72 4.65
C MET A 269 2.36 3.25 4.33
N LYS A 270 1.64 2.50 3.51
CA LYS A 270 0.25 2.71 3.12
C LYS A 270 -0.55 1.41 3.34
N GLY A 271 -1.70 1.50 3.99
CA GLY A 271 -2.52 0.36 4.39
C GLY A 271 -3.31 -0.30 3.25
N LEU A 272 -2.64 -0.64 2.15
CA LEU A 272 -3.26 -1.21 0.94
C LEU A 272 -3.93 -2.56 1.23
N GLY A 273 -3.20 -3.51 1.79
CA GLY A 273 -3.74 -4.83 2.13
C GLY A 273 -4.90 -4.73 3.11
N MET A 274 -4.75 -3.90 4.16
CA MET A 274 -5.83 -3.65 5.13
C MET A 274 -7.08 -3.07 4.46
N THR A 275 -6.92 -2.18 3.47
CA THR A 275 -8.04 -1.61 2.72
C THR A 275 -8.74 -2.66 1.88
N VAL A 276 -7.99 -3.53 1.19
CA VAL A 276 -8.54 -4.61 0.38
C VAL A 276 -9.33 -5.58 1.24
N SER A 277 -8.72 -6.14 2.29
CA SER A 277 -9.36 -7.11 3.18
C SER A 277 -10.62 -6.52 3.83
N ALA A 278 -10.54 -5.31 4.40
CA ALA A 278 -11.69 -4.67 5.01
C ALA A 278 -12.82 -4.34 4.01
N THR A 279 -12.49 -4.10 2.74
CA THR A 279 -13.50 -3.84 1.71
C THR A 279 -14.17 -5.14 1.25
N LEU A 280 -13.38 -6.20 1.09
CA LEU A 280 -13.90 -7.55 0.77
C LEU A 280 -14.81 -8.05 1.90
N ASP A 281 -14.43 -7.89 3.18
CA ASP A 281 -15.28 -8.21 4.34
C ASP A 281 -16.63 -7.47 4.30
N LYS A 282 -16.61 -6.19 3.94
CA LYS A 282 -17.85 -5.40 3.82
C LYS A 282 -18.73 -5.89 2.65
N ILE A 283 -18.12 -6.32 1.56
CA ILE A 283 -18.85 -6.91 0.43
C ILE A 283 -19.52 -8.22 0.87
N ASP A 284 -18.76 -9.10 1.51
CA ASP A 284 -19.23 -10.40 2.01
C ASP A 284 -20.36 -10.24 3.04
N ALA A 285 -20.21 -9.28 3.93
CA ALA A 285 -21.24 -8.92 4.91
C ALA A 285 -22.47 -8.21 4.32
N GLY A 286 -22.56 -8.00 3.00
CA GLY A 286 -23.66 -7.31 2.34
C GLY A 286 -23.72 -5.80 2.56
N ILE A 287 -22.61 -5.19 3.03
CA ILE A 287 -22.50 -3.75 3.35
C ILE A 287 -22.12 -2.93 2.10
N TRP A 288 -21.90 -3.57 0.96
CA TRP A 288 -21.51 -2.90 -0.29
C TRP A 288 -22.32 -1.64 -0.62
N PRO A 289 -23.68 -1.63 -0.53
CA PRO A 289 -24.45 -0.42 -0.87
C PRO A 289 -24.15 0.80 0.01
N ALA A 290 -23.53 0.60 1.18
CA ALA A 290 -23.18 1.69 2.09
C ALA A 290 -21.79 2.29 1.82
N ILE A 291 -20.96 1.62 1.03
CA ILE A 291 -19.60 2.06 0.73
C ILE A 291 -19.37 2.36 -0.75
N SER A 292 -20.13 1.75 -1.65
CA SER A 292 -20.00 1.97 -3.09
C SER A 292 -20.45 3.38 -3.50
N GLY A 293 -19.93 3.90 -4.59
CA GLY A 293 -20.17 5.26 -5.03
C GLY A 293 -19.43 6.35 -4.22
N HIS A 294 -18.53 5.96 -3.33
CA HIS A 294 -17.80 6.89 -2.45
C HIS A 294 -16.28 6.79 -2.65
N VAL A 295 -15.61 7.90 -2.33
CA VAL A 295 -14.15 7.96 -2.18
C VAL A 295 -13.82 8.02 -0.70
N ALA A 296 -13.19 6.98 -0.17
CA ALA A 296 -12.68 6.97 1.20
C ALA A 296 -11.30 7.61 1.23
N LYS A 297 -11.09 8.61 2.11
CA LYS A 297 -9.77 9.20 2.38
C LYS A 297 -9.22 8.58 3.65
N LEU A 298 -8.21 7.74 3.52
CA LEU A 298 -7.67 6.90 4.57
C LEU A 298 -6.37 7.49 5.13
N GLY A 299 -6.27 7.58 6.44
CA GLY A 299 -5.14 8.25 7.08
C GLY A 299 -4.86 7.75 8.49
N ILE A 300 -4.62 8.66 9.41
CA ILE A 300 -4.38 8.36 10.82
C ILE A 300 -5.73 8.19 11.52
N ILE A 301 -5.98 6.99 12.05
CA ILE A 301 -7.19 6.64 12.81
C ILE A 301 -6.92 6.47 14.31
N SER A 302 -5.65 6.42 14.72
CA SER A 302 -5.22 6.28 16.10
C SER A 302 -3.98 7.14 16.36
N GLY A 303 -4.05 8.04 17.35
CA GLY A 303 -2.88 8.78 17.83
C GLY A 303 -1.96 7.96 18.74
N ARG A 304 -2.48 6.87 19.36
CA ARG A 304 -1.73 6.08 20.36
C ARG A 304 -1.06 4.85 19.79
N ASN A 305 -1.66 4.25 18.78
CA ASN A 305 -1.21 3.00 18.16
C ASN A 305 -0.93 3.27 16.67
N PRO A 306 0.26 3.79 16.33
CA PRO A 306 0.60 4.11 14.94
C PRO A 306 0.43 2.93 13.98
N GLU A 307 0.69 1.71 14.45
CA GLU A 307 0.57 0.47 13.69
C GLU A 307 -0.84 0.14 13.18
N ASN A 308 -1.86 0.82 13.71
CA ASN A 308 -3.25 0.64 13.26
C ASN A 308 -3.66 1.65 12.18
N ASN A 309 -2.78 2.57 11.81
CA ASN A 309 -3.08 3.64 10.86
C ASN A 309 -2.90 3.19 9.42
N TYR A 310 -3.67 3.79 8.52
CA TYR A 310 -3.51 3.56 7.07
C TYR A 310 -2.25 4.21 6.50
N VAL A 311 -1.68 5.19 7.19
CA VAL A 311 -0.38 5.79 6.86
C VAL A 311 0.49 5.85 8.10
N GLN A 312 1.72 5.33 8.02
CA GLN A 312 2.60 5.16 9.18
C GLN A 312 4.05 4.90 8.77
N LEU A 313 4.97 5.04 9.73
CA LEU A 313 6.29 4.41 9.66
C LEU A 313 6.25 3.08 10.44
N PRO A 314 6.96 2.03 9.99
CA PRO A 314 6.95 0.73 10.67
C PRO A 314 7.69 0.82 12.02
N PRO A 315 6.99 0.60 13.16
CA PRO A 315 7.59 0.80 14.47
C PRO A 315 8.77 -0.12 14.79
N LYS A 316 8.82 -1.30 14.18
CA LYS A 316 9.84 -2.33 14.47
C LYS A 316 11.10 -2.17 13.63
N SER A 317 10.99 -1.63 12.44
CA SER A 317 12.07 -1.55 11.45
C SER A 317 12.60 -0.14 11.22
N THR A 318 11.90 0.91 11.66
CA THR A 318 12.44 2.27 11.67
C THR A 318 13.67 2.35 12.58
N GLN A 319 14.76 2.95 12.10
CA GLN A 319 15.99 3.12 12.85
C GLN A 319 15.87 4.25 13.88
N PHE A 320 15.11 4.01 14.94
CA PHE A 320 15.02 4.93 16.06
C PHE A 320 16.35 5.01 16.82
N VAL A 321 16.75 6.23 17.23
CA VAL A 321 18.01 6.48 17.93
C VAL A 321 17.76 7.41 19.12
N ASP A 322 18.16 6.96 20.31
CA ASP A 322 18.08 7.76 21.54
C ASP A 322 18.83 9.08 21.39
N GLY A 323 18.21 10.17 21.84
CA GLY A 323 18.77 11.52 21.75
C GLY A 323 18.71 12.14 20.33
N LYS A 324 18.08 11.46 19.37
CA LYS A 324 17.85 11.99 18.02
C LYS A 324 16.37 11.93 17.64
N PHE A 325 15.87 10.73 17.32
CA PHE A 325 14.47 10.45 17.02
C PHE A 325 14.09 9.10 17.61
N THR A 326 13.19 9.13 18.58
CA THR A 326 12.78 7.96 19.36
C THR A 326 11.38 7.50 18.98
N MET A 327 11.02 6.30 19.40
CA MET A 327 9.66 5.79 19.28
C MET A 327 8.62 6.69 19.97
N ASP A 328 8.98 7.27 21.12
CA ASP A 328 8.05 8.14 21.85
C ASP A 328 7.84 9.45 21.11
N GLU A 329 8.90 10.08 20.56
CA GLU A 329 8.77 11.27 19.69
C GLU A 329 7.96 10.96 18.42
N TYR A 330 8.11 9.77 17.84
CA TYR A 330 7.27 9.34 16.72
C TYR A 330 5.78 9.25 17.11
N LYS A 331 5.47 8.66 18.28
CA LYS A 331 4.08 8.60 18.78
C LYS A 331 3.52 9.99 19.09
N GLU A 332 4.32 10.89 19.63
CA GLU A 332 3.92 12.29 19.86
C GLU A 332 3.61 13.00 18.54
N LEU A 333 4.43 12.78 17.50
CA LEU A 333 4.21 13.31 16.15
C LEU A 333 2.88 12.82 15.58
N VAL A 334 2.63 11.50 15.62
CA VAL A 334 1.38 10.88 15.16
C VAL A 334 0.17 11.39 15.97
N THR A 335 0.32 11.51 17.29
CA THR A 335 -0.74 12.05 18.15
C THR A 335 -1.09 13.49 17.79
N SER A 336 -0.08 14.32 17.51
CA SER A 336 -0.27 15.72 17.09
C SER A 336 -0.99 15.83 15.74
N MET A 337 -0.69 14.96 14.79
CA MET A 337 -1.41 14.85 13.51
C MET A 337 -2.86 14.39 13.73
N TYR A 338 -3.06 13.34 14.54
CA TYR A 338 -4.38 12.79 14.84
C TYR A 338 -5.31 13.82 15.49
N ASN A 339 -4.80 14.63 16.41
CA ASN A 339 -5.56 15.69 17.08
C ASN A 339 -5.79 16.92 16.19
N GLY A 340 -5.10 17.03 15.05
CA GLY A 340 -5.14 18.19 14.16
C GLY A 340 -4.31 19.38 14.64
N ASP A 341 -3.45 19.17 15.66
CA ASP A 341 -2.50 20.18 16.15
C ASP A 341 -1.39 20.43 15.11
N LEU A 342 -0.96 19.39 14.42
CA LEU A 342 -0.06 19.43 13.28
C LEU A 342 -0.84 19.19 11.99
N LYS A 343 -0.81 20.16 11.09
CA LYS A 343 -1.44 20.09 9.76
C LYS A 343 -0.38 20.04 8.68
N VAL A 344 -0.51 19.08 7.79
CA VAL A 344 0.31 18.93 6.59
C VAL A 344 -0.56 19.26 5.39
N SER A 345 -0.03 20.04 4.45
CA SER A 345 -0.77 20.35 3.22
C SER A 345 -0.77 19.14 2.29
N ASP A 346 -1.96 18.78 1.80
CA ASP A 346 -2.20 17.72 0.80
C ASP A 346 -2.27 18.27 -0.64
N ARG A 347 -2.03 19.59 -0.84
CA ARG A 347 -2.02 20.22 -2.16
C ARG A 347 -0.92 19.63 -3.03
N ILE A 348 -1.27 19.37 -4.28
CA ILE A 348 -0.36 18.79 -5.28
C ILE A 348 -0.11 19.73 -6.47
N ASP A 349 -0.86 20.82 -6.57
CA ASP A 349 -0.79 21.80 -7.66
C ASP A 349 0.46 22.70 -7.59
N GLU A 350 1.07 22.81 -6.41
CA GLU A 350 2.24 23.64 -6.17
C GLU A 350 3.14 23.00 -5.11
N MET A 351 4.46 22.99 -5.40
CA MET A 351 5.46 22.51 -4.44
C MET A 351 5.44 23.35 -3.16
N PRO A 352 5.51 22.73 -1.96
CA PRO A 352 5.48 23.46 -0.70
C PRO A 352 6.57 24.52 -0.59
N GLU A 353 6.20 25.71 -0.16
CA GLU A 353 7.16 26.75 0.21
C GLU A 353 7.89 26.36 1.50
N VAL A 354 9.21 26.26 1.44
CA VAL A 354 10.08 25.88 2.55
C VAL A 354 11.18 26.91 2.78
N LYS A 355 11.65 27.02 4.01
CA LYS A 355 12.64 28.05 4.41
C LYS A 355 13.96 27.45 4.84
N ASN A 356 13.97 26.22 5.29
CA ASN A 356 15.15 25.56 5.86
C ASN A 356 15.71 24.48 4.94
N THR A 357 14.99 24.18 3.87
CA THR A 357 15.33 23.16 2.87
C THR A 357 15.59 23.83 1.52
N THR A 358 16.73 23.58 0.92
CA THR A 358 17.00 23.94 -0.48
C THR A 358 16.61 22.76 -1.36
N ILE A 359 15.63 22.98 -2.24
CA ILE A 359 15.19 21.96 -3.21
C ILE A 359 15.99 22.08 -4.50
N VAL A 360 16.65 20.99 -4.90
CA VAL A 360 17.36 20.86 -6.17
C VAL A 360 16.56 19.90 -7.07
N LYS A 361 15.88 20.45 -8.07
CA LYS A 361 15.14 19.65 -9.07
C LYS A 361 16.14 18.99 -10.04
N ASP A 362 15.95 17.69 -10.26
CA ASP A 362 16.80 16.88 -11.16
C ASP A 362 15.93 16.08 -12.17
#